data_6ebc02292e4f4ce776aca8d72328b4f4
#
_entry.id   6ebc02292e4f4ce776aca8d72328b4f4
#
_cell.length_a   1.000
_cell.length_b   1.000
_cell.length_c   1.000
_cell.angle_alpha   90.00
_cell.angle_beta   90.00
_cell.angle_gamma   90.00
#
_symmetry.space_group_name_H-M   'P 1'
#
loop_
_entity.id
_entity.type
_entity.pdbx_description
1 polymer ?
#
loop_
_entity_poly.entity_id
_entity_poly.type
_entity_poly.pdbx_seq_one_letter_code
_entity_poly.pdbx_strand_id
1 'polypeptide(L)'
;RDREKAIFVDEVWQLIGASSNRLAAEFVLEIAKIIRGYGGSAVFATQDLNDFFALDDGKYGKGIINNCKTKLVLNLEDEEAQRVKQILHLSETEVMNITHFQRGNGLISTNNNNITVEFKASALEKELITTDRQELLEILERHRQKAAG
;
A
#
# COMPACT_ATOMS: atom_id res chain seq x y z
N ARG A 1 -25.30 -1.95 9.43
CA ARG A 1 -24.22 -1.37 10.25
C ARG A 1 -23.40 -2.43 11.02
N ASP A 2 -23.87 -3.66 11.11
CA ASP A 2 -23.29 -4.70 11.98
C ASP A 2 -22.25 -5.61 11.31
N ARG A 3 -21.77 -5.28 10.11
CA ARG A 3 -20.70 -6.02 9.42
C ARG A 3 -19.47 -5.16 9.28
N GLU A 4 -18.32 -5.70 9.66
CA GLU A 4 -17.01 -5.12 9.35
C GLU A 4 -16.85 -5.04 7.83
N LYS A 5 -16.31 -3.93 7.36
CA LYS A 5 -16.12 -3.64 5.94
C LYS A 5 -14.67 -3.23 5.70
N ALA A 6 -14.08 -3.72 4.64
CA ALA A 6 -12.78 -3.27 4.18
C ALA A 6 -12.89 -2.85 2.70
N ILE A 7 -12.32 -1.71 2.38
CA ILE A 7 -12.19 -1.20 1.02
C ILE A 7 -10.71 -1.22 0.68
N PHE A 8 -10.35 -1.90 -0.41
CA PHE A 8 -9.00 -1.92 -0.94
C PHE A 8 -8.99 -1.12 -2.25
N VAL A 9 -8.14 -0.11 -2.33
CA VAL A 9 -7.94 0.73 -3.51
C VAL A 9 -6.50 0.58 -3.93
N ASP A 10 -6.27 -0.30 -4.88
CA ASP A 10 -4.96 -0.48 -5.50
C ASP A 10 -4.75 0.57 -6.59
N GLU A 11 -3.50 0.98 -6.81
CA GLU A 11 -3.12 2.03 -7.76
C GLU A 11 -3.96 3.31 -7.57
N VAL A 12 -4.10 3.75 -6.32
CA VAL A 12 -4.96 4.89 -5.96
C VAL A 12 -4.57 6.19 -6.69
N TRP A 13 -3.31 6.32 -7.16
CA TRP A 13 -2.85 7.44 -7.97
C TRP A 13 -3.70 7.64 -9.24
N GLN A 14 -4.28 6.57 -9.81
CA GLN A 14 -5.16 6.67 -10.97
C GLN A 14 -6.45 7.44 -10.67
N LEU A 15 -6.88 7.48 -9.42
CA LEU A 15 -8.10 8.17 -9.00
C LEU A 15 -7.83 9.58 -8.46
N ILE A 16 -6.60 9.87 -8.03
CA ILE A 16 -6.24 11.15 -7.39
C ILE A 16 -5.10 11.90 -8.09
N GLY A 17 -4.49 11.30 -9.12
CA GLY A 17 -3.37 11.85 -9.86
C GLY A 17 -3.77 12.82 -10.98
N ALA A 18 -2.78 13.24 -11.76
CA ALA A 18 -2.94 14.22 -12.83
C ALA A 18 -3.94 13.82 -13.92
N SER A 19 -4.06 12.52 -14.20
CA SER A 19 -4.99 11.96 -15.18
C SER A 19 -6.43 11.84 -14.69
N SER A 20 -6.66 12.04 -13.39
CA SER A 20 -7.98 11.94 -12.76
C SER A 20 -8.75 13.28 -12.80
N ASN A 21 -9.99 13.24 -12.37
CA ASN A 21 -10.80 14.43 -12.15
C ASN A 21 -11.01 14.72 -10.66
N ARG A 22 -11.31 15.96 -10.34
CA ARG A 22 -11.51 16.39 -8.95
C ARG A 22 -12.61 15.62 -8.22
N LEU A 23 -13.69 15.27 -8.91
CA LEU A 23 -14.81 14.55 -8.30
C LEU A 23 -14.39 13.17 -7.80
N ALA A 24 -13.62 12.43 -8.60
CA ALA A 24 -13.09 11.13 -8.19
C ALA A 24 -12.11 11.29 -7.01
N ALA A 25 -11.22 12.28 -7.07
CA ALA A 25 -10.25 12.54 -6.01
C ALA A 25 -10.92 12.96 -4.69
N GLU A 26 -11.94 13.79 -4.74
CA GLU A 26 -12.73 14.19 -3.57
C GLU A 26 -13.45 12.99 -2.96
N PHE A 27 -14.04 12.13 -3.78
CA PHE A 27 -14.72 10.92 -3.32
C PHE A 27 -13.77 9.97 -2.58
N VAL A 28 -12.58 9.72 -3.13
CA VAL A 28 -11.57 8.87 -2.47
C VAL A 28 -11.10 9.48 -1.15
N LEU A 29 -10.85 10.79 -1.12
CA LEU A 29 -10.47 11.49 0.10
C LEU A 29 -11.58 11.46 1.14
N GLU A 30 -12.83 11.59 0.74
CA GLU A 30 -13.98 11.46 1.63
C GLU A 30 -14.05 10.08 2.25
N ILE A 31 -13.89 9.00 1.46
CA ILE A 31 -13.81 7.63 1.97
C ILE A 31 -12.74 7.52 3.06
N ALA A 32 -11.53 8.03 2.81
CA ALA A 32 -10.44 7.99 3.78
C ALA A 32 -10.81 8.65 5.13
N LYS A 33 -11.63 9.71 5.08
CA LYS A 33 -12.07 10.45 6.28
C LYS A 33 -13.19 9.76 7.05
N ILE A 34 -14.16 9.18 6.35
CA ILE A 34 -15.44 8.77 6.98
C ILE A 34 -15.56 7.27 7.22
N ILE A 35 -14.81 6.42 6.52
CA ILE A 35 -15.00 4.96 6.52
C ILE A 35 -15.00 4.36 7.93
N ARG A 36 -14.17 4.88 8.83
CA ARG A 36 -14.12 4.44 10.22
C ARG A 36 -15.44 4.67 10.96
N GLY A 37 -16.12 5.79 10.70
CA GLY A 37 -17.43 6.09 11.28
C GLY A 37 -18.53 5.12 10.88
N TYR A 38 -18.33 4.39 9.77
CA TYR A 38 -19.22 3.34 9.28
C TYR A 38 -18.78 1.92 9.69
N GLY A 39 -17.85 1.80 10.65
CA GLY A 39 -17.31 0.51 11.09
C GLY A 39 -16.46 -0.19 10.02
N GLY A 40 -15.86 0.59 9.13
CA GLY A 40 -15.04 0.06 8.05
C GLY A 40 -13.57 0.48 8.15
N SER A 41 -12.74 -0.14 7.33
CA SER A 41 -11.35 0.22 7.09
C SER A 41 -11.11 0.44 5.60
N ALA A 42 -10.11 1.26 5.28
CA ALA A 42 -9.65 1.44 3.90
C ALA A 42 -8.15 1.21 3.82
N VAL A 43 -7.73 0.52 2.78
CA VAL A 43 -6.34 0.29 2.42
C VAL A 43 -6.10 0.91 1.04
N PHE A 44 -5.18 1.85 0.98
CA PHE A 44 -4.78 2.50 -0.26
C PHE A 44 -3.36 2.08 -0.61
N ALA A 45 -3.14 1.65 -1.83
CA ALA A 45 -1.83 1.31 -2.34
C ALA A 45 -1.48 2.18 -3.55
N THR A 46 -0.23 2.57 -3.65
CA THR A 46 0.31 3.30 -4.81
C THR A 46 1.76 2.91 -5.04
N GLN A 47 2.16 2.85 -6.28
CA GLN A 47 3.56 2.71 -6.70
C GLN A 47 4.09 3.99 -7.36
N ASP A 48 3.23 4.95 -7.68
CA ASP A 48 3.62 6.22 -8.32
C ASP A 48 3.33 7.39 -7.38
N LEU A 49 4.38 7.87 -6.71
CA LEU A 49 4.28 9.00 -5.80
C LEU A 49 4.23 10.35 -6.54
N ASN A 50 4.73 10.43 -7.76
CA ASN A 50 4.65 11.66 -8.56
C ASN A 50 3.19 11.96 -8.89
N ASP A 51 2.49 11.00 -9.48
CA ASP A 51 1.08 11.13 -9.79
C ASP A 51 0.20 11.21 -8.53
N PHE A 52 0.55 10.47 -7.48
CA PHE A 52 -0.16 10.53 -6.20
C PHE A 52 -0.25 11.95 -5.60
N PHE A 53 0.76 12.78 -5.84
CA PHE A 53 0.81 14.17 -5.38
C PHE A 53 0.61 15.21 -6.47
N ALA A 54 0.23 14.83 -7.68
CA ALA A 54 0.21 15.76 -8.82
C ALA A 54 -0.99 16.70 -8.82
N LEU A 55 -2.17 16.25 -8.37
CA LEU A 55 -3.39 17.04 -8.46
C LEU A 55 -3.51 18.01 -7.27
N ASP A 56 -3.82 19.29 -7.57
CA ASP A 56 -4.06 20.36 -6.59
C ASP A 56 -2.93 20.45 -5.51
N ASP A 57 -1.68 20.52 -5.96
CA ASP A 57 -0.48 20.61 -5.09
C ASP A 57 -0.35 19.47 -4.06
N GLY A 58 -0.84 18.30 -4.41
CA GLY A 58 -0.81 17.12 -3.55
C GLY A 58 -1.88 17.09 -2.47
N LYS A 59 -2.90 17.94 -2.54
CA LYS A 59 -3.99 18.02 -1.56
C LYS A 59 -4.60 16.65 -1.24
N TYR A 60 -4.90 15.87 -2.26
CA TYR A 60 -5.57 14.59 -2.10
C TYR A 60 -4.65 13.53 -1.55
N GLY A 61 -3.44 13.39 -2.08
CA GLY A 61 -2.43 12.46 -1.57
C GLY A 61 -2.07 12.74 -0.11
N LYS A 62 -1.79 13.99 0.23
CA LYS A 62 -1.53 14.42 1.61
C LYS A 62 -2.74 14.16 2.52
N GLY A 63 -3.95 14.43 2.02
CA GLY A 63 -5.18 14.17 2.76
C GLY A 63 -5.38 12.69 3.07
N ILE A 64 -5.12 11.79 2.13
CA ILE A 64 -5.19 10.34 2.34
C ILE A 64 -4.15 9.91 3.37
N ILE A 65 -2.88 10.29 3.21
CA ILE A 65 -1.80 9.93 4.15
C ILE A 65 -2.12 10.39 5.57
N ASN A 66 -2.63 11.61 5.75
CA ASN A 66 -2.97 12.15 7.07
C ASN A 66 -4.14 11.41 7.74
N ASN A 67 -5.05 10.82 6.96
CA ASN A 67 -6.16 10.03 7.50
C ASN A 67 -5.80 8.55 7.70
N CYS A 68 -4.73 8.04 7.09
CA CYS A 68 -4.22 6.70 7.32
C CYS A 68 -3.34 6.68 8.58
N LYS A 69 -3.76 5.98 9.63
CA LYS A 69 -2.96 5.85 10.87
C LYS A 69 -1.73 4.98 10.70
N THR A 70 -1.83 3.94 9.88
CA THR A 70 -0.74 3.03 9.57
C THR A 70 -0.30 3.26 8.13
N LYS A 71 0.99 3.42 7.91
CA LYS A 71 1.63 3.53 6.61
C LYS A 71 2.66 2.43 6.49
N LEU A 72 2.70 1.78 5.35
CA LEU A 72 3.71 0.81 4.99
C LEU A 72 4.50 1.36 3.81
N VAL A 73 5.80 1.49 3.99
CA VAL A 73 6.73 1.92 2.94
C VAL A 73 7.62 0.73 2.58
N LEU A 74 7.58 0.35 1.33
CA LEU A 74 8.46 -0.67 0.75
C LEU A 74 9.69 0.00 0.13
N ASN A 75 10.48 -0.74 -0.66
CA ASN A 75 11.62 -0.17 -1.38
C ASN A 75 11.19 1.01 -2.27
N LEU A 76 11.93 2.09 -2.20
CA LEU A 76 11.77 3.30 -3.02
C LEU A 76 13.12 3.74 -3.57
N GLU A 77 13.10 4.41 -4.71
CA GLU A 77 14.24 5.14 -5.23
C GLU A 77 14.53 6.40 -4.38
N ASP A 78 15.74 6.92 -4.48
CA ASP A 78 16.20 8.03 -3.64
C ASP A 78 15.28 9.26 -3.66
N GLU A 79 14.80 9.67 -4.83
CA GLU A 79 13.93 10.84 -4.98
C GLU A 79 12.59 10.64 -4.25
N GLU A 80 11.99 9.49 -4.43
CA GLU A 80 10.72 9.12 -3.78
C GLU A 80 10.89 8.97 -2.27
N ALA A 81 12.00 8.37 -1.83
CA ALA A 81 12.33 8.21 -0.41
C ALA A 81 12.50 9.58 0.28
N GLN A 82 13.13 10.57 -0.37
CA GLN A 82 13.23 11.92 0.14
C GLN A 82 11.87 12.62 0.25
N ARG A 83 10.96 12.37 -0.67
CA ARG A 83 9.60 12.88 -0.62
C ARG A 83 8.82 12.29 0.55
N VAL A 84 8.90 10.97 0.73
CA VAL A 84 8.28 10.26 1.85
C VAL A 84 8.88 10.69 3.19
N LYS A 85 10.19 10.96 3.24
CA LYS A 85 10.88 11.51 4.42
C LYS A 85 10.19 12.76 4.95
N GLN A 86 9.90 13.71 4.07
CA GLN A 86 9.26 14.97 4.47
C GLN A 86 7.85 14.76 5.03
N ILE A 87 7.10 13.81 4.45
CA ILE A 87 5.70 13.56 4.81
C ILE A 87 5.58 12.76 6.10
N LEU A 88 6.44 11.78 6.29
CA LEU A 88 6.42 10.86 7.44
C LEU A 88 7.41 11.24 8.53
N HIS A 89 8.16 12.33 8.36
CA HIS A 89 9.21 12.81 9.28
C HIS A 89 10.26 11.74 9.58
N LEU A 90 10.76 11.07 8.54
CA LEU A 90 11.76 10.00 8.66
C LEU A 90 13.15 10.58 8.93
N SER A 91 13.97 9.82 9.66
CA SER A 91 15.40 10.07 9.82
C SER A 91 16.19 9.71 8.55
N GLU A 92 17.42 10.20 8.43
CA GLU A 92 18.32 9.82 7.34
C GLU A 92 18.59 8.32 7.29
N THR A 93 18.70 7.68 8.46
CA THR A 93 18.90 6.22 8.55
C THR A 93 17.69 5.46 8.02
N GLU A 94 16.47 5.89 8.32
CA GLU A 94 15.25 5.27 7.81
C GLU A 94 15.13 5.42 6.30
N VAL A 95 15.46 6.59 5.75
CA VAL A 95 15.52 6.83 4.30
C VAL A 95 16.54 5.88 3.65
N MET A 96 17.75 5.80 4.20
CA MET A 96 18.78 4.90 3.69
C MET A 96 18.31 3.43 3.72
N ASN A 97 17.64 3.01 4.78
CA ASN A 97 17.09 1.66 4.85
C ASN A 97 16.05 1.41 3.75
N ILE A 98 15.12 2.36 3.52
CA ILE A 98 14.07 2.26 2.50
C ILE A 98 14.68 2.06 1.10
N THR A 99 15.72 2.81 0.75
CA THR A 99 16.37 2.70 -0.57
C THR A 99 17.14 1.40 -0.76
N HIS A 100 17.44 0.68 0.32
CA HIS A 100 18.17 -0.59 0.30
C HIS A 100 17.30 -1.81 0.65
N PHE A 101 16.01 -1.64 0.85
CA PHE A 101 15.12 -2.74 1.17
C PHE A 101 15.13 -3.81 0.08
N GLN A 102 15.23 -5.06 0.52
CA GLN A 102 15.06 -6.22 -0.33
C GLN A 102 13.57 -6.63 -0.36
N ARG A 103 13.22 -7.52 -1.28
CA ARG A 103 11.86 -8.08 -1.35
C ARG A 103 11.45 -8.65 0.01
N GLY A 104 10.32 -8.20 0.51
CA GLY A 104 9.80 -8.58 1.81
C GLY A 104 10.19 -7.64 2.96
N ASN A 105 11.10 -6.69 2.75
CA ASN A 105 11.39 -5.67 3.75
C ASN A 105 10.45 -4.47 3.61
N GLY A 106 10.16 -3.83 4.71
CA GLY A 106 9.36 -2.62 4.75
C GLY A 106 9.53 -1.85 6.04
N LEU A 107 9.07 -0.60 6.02
CA LEU A 107 8.97 0.25 7.19
C LEU A 107 7.49 0.49 7.48
N ILE A 108 7.06 0.11 8.69
CA ILE A 108 5.72 0.43 9.21
C ILE A 108 5.83 1.68 10.05
N SER A 109 5.04 2.69 9.70
CA SER A 109 4.87 3.91 10.48
C SER A 109 3.45 3.94 11.04
N THR A 110 3.33 3.97 12.37
CA THR A 110 2.04 4.08 13.06
C THR A 110 2.19 4.92 14.31
N ASN A 111 1.28 5.89 14.51
CA ASN A 111 1.29 6.81 15.65
C ASN A 111 2.68 7.45 15.91
N ASN A 112 3.38 7.85 14.86
CA ASN A 112 4.74 8.41 14.87
C ASN A 112 5.84 7.45 15.36
N ASN A 113 5.55 6.16 15.42
CA ASN A 113 6.56 5.12 15.65
C ASN A 113 6.86 4.43 14.33
N ASN A 114 8.14 4.32 14.01
CA ASN A 114 8.64 3.70 12.78
C ASN A 114 9.38 2.41 13.14
N ILE A 115 9.01 1.33 12.47
CA ILE A 115 9.60 0.00 12.69
C ILE A 115 9.95 -0.60 11.33
N THR A 116 11.19 -1.00 11.16
CA THR A 116 11.61 -1.82 10.01
C THR A 116 11.21 -3.27 10.25
N VAL A 117 10.58 -3.88 9.26
CA VAL A 117 10.01 -5.23 9.33
C VAL A 117 10.43 -6.07 8.14
N GLU A 118 10.45 -7.38 8.34
CA GLU A 118 10.57 -8.36 7.27
C GLU A 118 9.29 -9.20 7.21
N PHE A 119 8.62 -9.14 6.06
CA PHE A 119 7.41 -9.93 5.81
C PHE A 119 7.82 -11.28 5.18
N LYS A 120 7.43 -12.36 5.82
CA LYS A 120 7.62 -13.71 5.30
C LYS A 120 6.27 -14.39 5.13
N ALA A 121 5.91 -14.66 3.88
CA ALA A 121 4.73 -15.45 3.60
C ALA A 121 4.96 -16.91 4.01
N SER A 122 3.99 -17.50 4.68
CA SER A 122 3.94 -18.95 4.92
C SER A 122 3.79 -19.72 3.60
N ALA A 123 3.99 -21.04 3.64
CA ALA A 123 3.79 -21.88 2.45
C ALA A 123 2.36 -21.79 1.90
N LEU A 124 1.36 -21.75 2.79
CA LEU A 124 -0.04 -21.59 2.40
C LEU A 124 -0.33 -20.22 1.77
N GLU A 125 0.18 -19.14 2.37
CA GLU A 125 0.01 -17.80 1.80
C GLU A 125 0.67 -17.69 0.43
N LYS A 126 1.88 -18.22 0.25
CA LYS A 126 2.54 -18.27 -1.08
C LYS A 126 1.68 -18.98 -2.11
N GLU A 127 1.07 -20.10 -1.75
CA GLU A 127 0.18 -20.85 -2.64
C GLU A 127 -1.05 -20.05 -3.06
N LEU A 128 -1.59 -19.20 -2.15
CA LEU A 128 -2.79 -18.40 -2.40
C LEU A 128 -2.54 -17.09 -3.12
N ILE A 129 -1.36 -16.47 -2.92
CA ILE A 129 -1.10 -15.09 -3.39
C ILE A 129 -0.09 -15.01 -4.53
N THR A 130 0.58 -16.12 -4.90
CA THR A 130 1.58 -16.07 -5.97
C THR A 130 0.96 -15.67 -7.30
N THR A 131 1.63 -14.76 -7.99
CA THR A 131 1.33 -14.37 -9.38
C THR A 131 2.40 -14.90 -10.35
N ASP A 132 3.40 -15.60 -9.85
CA ASP A 132 4.42 -16.23 -10.68
C ASP A 132 3.83 -17.38 -11.48
N ARG A 133 4.02 -17.34 -12.81
CA ARG A 133 3.41 -18.29 -13.72
C ARG A 133 3.93 -19.72 -13.52
N GLN A 134 5.22 -19.88 -13.19
CA GLN A 134 5.81 -21.21 -12.99
C GLN A 134 5.31 -21.81 -11.68
N GLU A 135 5.30 -21.02 -10.60
CA GLU A 135 4.76 -21.45 -9.32
C GLU A 135 3.27 -21.85 -9.43
N LEU A 136 2.47 -21.07 -10.17
CA LEU A 136 1.05 -21.40 -10.41
C LEU A 136 0.87 -22.74 -11.14
N LEU A 137 1.69 -23.04 -12.15
CA LEU A 137 1.63 -24.32 -12.86
C LEU A 137 1.99 -25.50 -11.94
N GLU A 138 3.02 -25.35 -11.12
CA GLU A 138 3.40 -26.38 -10.13
C GLU A 138 2.32 -26.64 -9.07
N ILE A 139 1.65 -25.57 -8.62
CA ILE A 139 0.52 -25.67 -7.69
C ILE A 139 -0.64 -26.43 -8.33
N LEU A 140 -0.99 -26.08 -9.57
CA LEU A 140 -2.05 -26.75 -10.31
C LEU A 140 -1.77 -28.24 -10.56
N GLU A 141 -0.53 -28.59 -10.88
CA GLU A 141 -0.12 -29.98 -11.05
C GLU A 141 -0.22 -30.77 -9.75
N ARG A 142 0.23 -30.20 -8.63
CA ARG A 142 0.09 -30.81 -7.30
C ARG A 142 -1.37 -31.06 -6.91
N HIS A 143 -2.26 -30.11 -7.19
CA HIS A 143 -3.70 -30.27 -6.92
C HIS A 143 -4.33 -31.34 -7.79
N ARG A 144 -3.97 -31.43 -9.08
CA ARG A 144 -4.45 -32.50 -9.99
C ARG A 144 -4.02 -33.89 -9.51
N GLN A 145 -2.78 -34.05 -9.08
CA GLN A 145 -2.27 -35.34 -8.56
C GLN A 145 -2.99 -35.74 -7.27
N LYS A 146 -3.28 -34.81 -6.36
CA LYS A 146 -4.06 -35.07 -5.14
C LYS A 146 -5.53 -35.42 -5.41
N ALA A 147 -6.12 -34.90 -6.47
CA ALA A 147 -7.51 -35.18 -6.84
C ALA A 147 -7.68 -36.48 -7.62
N ALA A 148 -6.58 -37.05 -8.16
CA ALA A 148 -6.58 -38.28 -8.95
C ALA A 148 -6.21 -39.54 -8.14
N GLY A 149 -5.83 -39.42 -6.88
CA GLY A 149 -5.53 -40.53 -5.95
C GLY A 149 -6.51 -40.55 -4.79
#